data_87981c6bbe0dcda0b359d8c28c8c0b50
#
_entry.id   87981c6bbe0dcda0b359d8c28c8c0b50
#
_cell.length_a   1.000
_cell.length_b   1.000
_cell.length_c   1.000
_cell.angle_alpha   90.00
_cell.angle_beta   90.00
_cell.angle_gamma   90.00
#
_symmetry.space_group_name_H-M   'P 1'
#
loop_
_entity.id
_entity.type
_entity.pdbx_description
1 polymer ?
#
loop_
_entity_poly.entity_id
_entity_poly.type
_entity_poly.pdbx_seq_one_letter_code
_entity_poly.pdbx_strand_id
1 'polypeptide(L)'
;MDISKTIADLKARPDFSDNVGMLLVHNGTVRGWSRQDRSSVSAIEVKADADRIAVLRQEFLQCPGIYDIVIEARSGLLKPGDDLLFIVVAGDIREHVKPVLADLLDKIKSEAVIKKELGD
;
A
#
# COMPACT_ATOMS: atom_id res chain seq x y z
N MET A 1 5.26 6.72 6.83
CA MET A 1 3.99 7.47 6.61
C MET A 1 3.17 7.47 7.88
N ASP A 2 2.55 8.59 8.16
CA ASP A 2 1.53 8.71 9.20
C ASP A 2 0.16 8.56 8.53
N ILE A 3 -0.49 7.42 8.70
CA ILE A 3 -1.78 7.11 8.08
C ILE A 3 -2.86 8.09 8.53
N SER A 4 -2.90 8.41 9.83
CA SER A 4 -3.90 9.34 10.37
C SER A 4 -3.76 10.73 9.75
N LYS A 5 -2.53 11.20 9.61
CA LYS A 5 -2.25 12.49 8.95
C LYS A 5 -2.62 12.45 7.47
N THR A 6 -2.28 11.38 6.78
CA THR A 6 -2.62 11.21 5.36
C THR A 6 -4.13 11.26 5.14
N ILE A 7 -4.91 10.58 5.98
CA ILE A 7 -6.37 10.60 5.92
C ILE A 7 -6.89 12.01 6.20
N ALA A 8 -6.37 12.67 7.23
CA ALA A 8 -6.79 14.03 7.57
C ALA A 8 -6.51 15.02 6.43
N ASP A 9 -5.34 14.91 5.81
CA ASP A 9 -4.95 15.78 4.69
C ASP A 9 -5.87 15.57 3.48
N LEU A 10 -6.25 14.32 3.17
CA LEU A 10 -7.21 14.03 2.11
C LEU A 10 -8.57 14.65 2.40
N LYS A 11 -9.06 14.46 3.62
CA LYS A 11 -10.37 14.99 4.05
C LYS A 11 -10.44 16.51 4.06
N ALA A 12 -9.30 17.19 4.19
CA ALA A 12 -9.21 18.63 4.21
C ALA A 12 -9.34 19.27 2.82
N ARG A 13 -9.26 18.50 1.74
CA ARG A 13 -9.39 19.03 0.38
C ARG A 13 -10.81 19.54 0.12
N PRO A 14 -10.97 20.69 -0.55
CA PRO A 14 -12.29 21.30 -0.76
C PRO A 14 -13.28 20.44 -1.54
N ASP A 15 -12.79 19.62 -2.46
CA ASP A 15 -13.61 18.76 -3.32
C ASP A 15 -13.79 17.32 -2.78
N PHE A 16 -13.28 17.05 -1.58
CA PHE A 16 -13.29 15.70 -1.02
C PHE A 16 -14.72 15.17 -0.84
N SER A 17 -15.58 15.92 -0.16
CA SER A 17 -16.94 15.46 0.15
C SER A 17 -17.81 15.22 -1.07
N ASP A 18 -17.54 15.91 -2.19
CA ASP A 18 -18.29 15.74 -3.44
C ASP A 18 -17.84 14.49 -4.22
N ASN A 19 -16.67 13.96 -3.94
CA ASN A 19 -16.06 12.90 -4.75
C ASN A 19 -15.78 11.61 -3.98
N VAL A 20 -15.78 11.62 -2.66
CA VAL A 20 -15.33 10.48 -1.85
C VAL A 20 -16.43 10.01 -0.91
N GLY A 21 -16.76 8.74 -1.04
CA GLY A 21 -17.64 8.04 -0.11
C GLY A 21 -16.89 7.09 0.81
N MET A 22 -15.65 6.73 0.47
CA MET A 22 -14.83 5.88 1.34
C MET A 22 -13.35 6.04 1.08
N LEU A 23 -12.59 5.71 2.10
CA LEU A 23 -11.15 5.51 2.08
C LEU A 23 -10.88 4.07 2.49
N LEU A 24 -10.07 3.36 1.72
CA LEU A 24 -9.66 2.00 2.08
C LEU A 24 -8.14 1.99 2.24
N VAL A 25 -7.67 1.41 3.34
CA VAL A 25 -6.27 1.46 3.75
C VAL A 25 -5.69 0.05 3.83
N HIS A 26 -4.53 -0.13 3.23
CA HIS A 26 -3.66 -1.28 3.46
C HIS A 26 -2.44 -0.82 4.23
N ASN A 27 -2.18 -1.45 5.37
CA ASN A 27 -0.95 -1.26 6.15
C ASN A 27 -0.28 -2.63 6.30
N GLY A 28 0.69 -2.90 5.43
CA GLY A 28 1.47 -4.13 5.51
C GLY A 28 2.63 -3.98 6.47
N THR A 29 2.79 -4.96 7.36
CA THR A 29 3.87 -5.01 8.33
C THR A 29 4.72 -6.26 8.13
N VAL A 30 5.93 -6.23 8.64
CA VAL A 30 6.85 -7.36 8.59
C VAL A 30 6.43 -8.43 9.61
N ARG A 31 6.26 -9.67 9.16
CA ARG A 31 5.95 -10.80 10.03
C ARG A 31 7.22 -11.37 10.66
N GLY A 32 7.08 -11.92 11.86
CA GLY A 32 8.13 -12.68 12.52
C GLY A 32 8.19 -14.15 12.09
N TRP A 33 7.49 -14.53 11.04
CA TRP A 33 7.41 -15.90 10.53
C TRP A 33 7.23 -15.94 9.02
N SER A 34 7.76 -17.00 8.40
CA SER A 34 7.62 -17.20 6.96
C SER A 34 6.23 -17.72 6.60
N ARG A 35 5.63 -17.13 5.59
CA ARG A 35 4.34 -17.55 5.07
C ARG A 35 4.35 -18.98 4.52
N GLN A 36 5.51 -19.46 4.05
CA GLN A 36 5.64 -20.76 3.41
C GLN A 36 5.67 -21.91 4.41
N ASP A 37 6.47 -21.79 5.48
CA ASP A 37 6.76 -22.91 6.39
C ASP A 37 6.68 -22.56 7.87
N ARG A 38 6.27 -21.33 8.20
CA ARG A 38 6.17 -20.83 9.58
C ARG A 38 7.50 -20.74 10.33
N SER A 39 8.63 -20.89 9.65
CA SER A 39 9.95 -20.70 10.29
C SER A 39 10.11 -19.27 10.75
N SER A 40 10.96 -19.06 11.77
CA SER A 40 11.24 -17.72 12.31
C SER A 40 11.89 -16.82 11.29
N VAL A 41 11.44 -15.57 11.24
CA VAL A 41 12.04 -14.51 10.45
C VAL A 41 12.54 -13.44 11.41
N SER A 42 13.84 -13.16 11.39
CA SER A 42 14.45 -12.15 12.26
C SER A 42 14.49 -10.78 11.60
N ALA A 43 14.51 -10.74 10.26
CA ALA A 43 14.51 -9.51 9.48
C ALA A 43 14.12 -9.81 8.04
N ILE A 44 13.81 -8.78 7.27
CA ILE A 44 13.69 -8.89 5.82
C ILE A 44 14.50 -7.79 5.14
N GLU A 45 15.06 -8.10 4.00
CA GLU A 45 15.61 -7.12 3.07
C GLU A 45 14.56 -6.81 2.03
N VAL A 46 14.25 -5.52 1.84
CA VAL A 46 13.22 -5.06 0.91
C VAL A 46 13.83 -4.08 -0.08
N LYS A 47 13.50 -4.28 -1.33
CA LYS A 47 13.80 -3.32 -2.39
C LYS A 47 12.51 -2.96 -3.11
N ALA A 48 12.12 -1.70 -3.00
CA ALA A 48 10.94 -1.16 -3.68
C ALA A 48 11.40 -0.37 -4.91
N ASP A 49 10.71 -0.59 -6.02
CA ASP A 49 10.92 0.14 -7.27
C ASP A 49 9.97 1.34 -7.30
N ALA A 50 10.49 2.51 -6.91
CA ALA A 50 9.69 3.73 -6.81
C ALA A 50 9.12 4.16 -8.17
N ASP A 51 9.87 3.99 -9.26
CA ASP A 51 9.41 4.36 -10.60
C ASP A 51 8.25 3.45 -11.04
N ARG A 52 8.37 2.16 -10.79
CA ARG A 52 7.29 1.22 -11.12
C ARG A 52 6.04 1.48 -10.29
N ILE A 53 6.19 1.79 -9.01
CA ILE A 53 5.07 2.17 -8.13
C ILE A 53 4.37 3.41 -8.68
N ALA A 54 5.12 4.41 -9.11
CA ALA A 54 4.55 5.63 -9.68
C ALA A 54 3.75 5.35 -10.97
N VAL A 55 4.24 4.47 -11.83
CA VAL A 55 3.52 4.05 -13.05
C VAL A 55 2.23 3.33 -12.69
N LEU A 56 2.28 2.38 -11.76
CA LEU A 56 1.10 1.64 -11.32
C LEU A 56 0.05 2.58 -10.70
N ARG A 57 0.50 3.52 -9.87
CA ARG A 57 -0.40 4.53 -9.29
C ARG A 57 -1.15 5.30 -10.38
N GLN A 58 -0.46 5.77 -11.39
CA GLN A 58 -1.08 6.52 -12.49
C GLN A 58 -2.07 5.67 -13.27
N GLU A 59 -1.76 4.40 -13.52
CA GLU A 59 -2.68 3.48 -14.19
C GLU A 59 -3.99 3.32 -13.39
N PHE A 60 -3.88 3.07 -12.09
CA PHE A 60 -5.06 2.84 -11.24
C PHE A 60 -5.86 4.11 -10.95
N LEU A 61 -5.22 5.27 -10.99
CA LEU A 61 -5.95 6.54 -10.87
C LEU A 61 -6.94 6.76 -12.02
N GLN A 62 -6.77 6.08 -13.15
CA GLN A 62 -7.69 6.17 -14.27
C GLN A 62 -8.96 5.31 -14.11
N CYS A 63 -9.00 4.45 -13.10
CA CYS A 63 -10.17 3.61 -12.85
C CYS A 63 -11.38 4.47 -12.45
N PRO A 64 -12.60 4.08 -12.88
CA PRO A 64 -13.81 4.86 -12.55
C PRO A 64 -13.99 5.04 -11.04
N GLY A 65 -14.36 6.24 -10.63
CA GLY A 65 -14.71 6.54 -9.25
C GLY A 65 -13.54 6.72 -8.30
N ILE A 66 -12.31 6.65 -8.77
CA ILE A 66 -11.12 6.82 -7.92
C ILE A 66 -10.73 8.30 -7.86
N TYR A 67 -10.65 8.82 -6.64
CA TYR A 67 -10.32 10.22 -6.37
C TYR A 67 -8.82 10.43 -6.19
N ASP A 68 -8.18 9.62 -5.36
CA ASP A 68 -6.73 9.67 -5.15
C ASP A 68 -6.21 8.35 -4.58
N ILE A 69 -4.93 8.13 -4.79
CA ILE A 69 -4.20 6.96 -4.26
C ILE A 69 -2.90 7.48 -3.66
N VAL A 70 -2.62 7.08 -2.41
CA VAL A 70 -1.36 7.39 -1.73
C VAL A 70 -0.64 6.09 -1.45
N ILE A 71 0.61 5.98 -1.87
CA ILE A 71 1.42 4.76 -1.70
C ILE A 71 2.75 5.15 -1.09
N GLU A 72 3.17 4.39 -0.08
CA GLU A 72 4.53 4.48 0.45
C GLU A 72 5.06 3.08 0.70
N ALA A 73 6.16 2.74 0.04
CA ALA A 73 6.86 1.48 0.22
C ALA A 73 8.23 1.75 0.81
N ARG A 74 8.63 0.97 1.81
CA ARG A 74 9.94 1.10 2.43
C ARG A 74 10.93 0.14 1.79
N SER A 75 12.19 0.57 1.71
CA SER A 75 13.33 -0.24 1.28
C SER A 75 14.33 -0.34 2.42
N GLY A 76 15.14 -1.40 2.38
CA GLY A 76 16.22 -1.62 3.35
C GLY A 76 15.97 -2.83 4.21
N LEU A 77 16.66 -2.88 5.33
CA LEU A 77 16.55 -3.96 6.31
C LEU A 77 15.46 -3.60 7.32
N LEU A 78 14.42 -4.41 7.37
CA LEU A 78 13.27 -4.21 8.25
C LEU A 78 13.13 -5.37 9.22
N LYS A 79 12.58 -5.08 10.40
CA LYS A 79 12.38 -6.06 11.47
C LYS A 79 10.90 -6.39 11.62
N PRO A 80 10.56 -7.56 12.19
CA PRO A 80 9.17 -7.87 12.51
C PRO A 80 8.48 -6.74 13.26
N GLY A 81 7.27 -6.39 12.81
CA GLY A 81 6.49 -5.28 13.34
C GLY A 81 6.70 -3.94 12.63
N ASP A 82 7.77 -3.80 11.85
CA ASP A 82 7.98 -2.59 11.07
C ASP A 82 6.95 -2.46 9.95
N ASP A 83 6.61 -1.23 9.63
CA ASP A 83 5.75 -0.93 8.48
C ASP A 83 6.52 -1.13 7.18
N LEU A 84 5.89 -1.78 6.23
CA LEU A 84 6.49 -2.15 4.95
C LEU A 84 5.86 -1.41 3.79
N LEU A 85 4.54 -1.38 3.75
CA LEU A 85 3.78 -0.86 2.60
C LEU A 85 2.47 -0.26 3.05
N PHE A 86 2.28 1.01 2.72
CA PHE A 86 1.00 1.70 2.91
C PHE A 86 0.36 1.98 1.57
N ILE A 87 -0.94 1.71 1.48
CA ILE A 87 -1.77 2.12 0.34
C ILE A 87 -3.04 2.70 0.88
N VAL A 88 -3.39 3.90 0.45
CA VAL A 88 -4.69 4.52 0.72
C VAL A 88 -5.37 4.78 -0.62
N VAL A 89 -6.55 4.21 -0.80
CA VAL A 89 -7.38 4.46 -1.99
C VAL A 89 -8.63 5.22 -1.54
N ALA A 90 -8.83 6.39 -2.09
CA ALA A 90 -10.01 7.22 -1.87
C ALA A 90 -10.88 7.22 -3.13
N GLY A 91 -12.16 6.96 -2.99
CA GLY A 91 -13.07 6.94 -4.11
C GLY A 91 -14.55 7.04 -3.71
N ASP A 92 -15.43 6.92 -4.68
CA ASP A 92 -16.85 7.20 -4.52
C ASP A 92 -17.62 6.10 -3.78
N ILE A 93 -17.54 4.87 -4.25
CA ILE A 93 -18.28 3.73 -3.69
C ILE A 93 -17.38 2.50 -3.58
N ARG A 94 -17.76 1.57 -2.70
CA ARG A 94 -16.96 0.37 -2.43
C ARG A 94 -16.76 -0.53 -3.66
N GLU A 95 -17.73 -0.56 -4.55
CA GLU A 95 -17.66 -1.37 -5.78
C GLU A 95 -16.53 -0.92 -6.70
N HIS A 96 -16.13 0.35 -6.63
CA HIS A 96 -14.97 0.89 -7.36
C HIS A 96 -13.68 0.79 -6.55
N VAL A 97 -13.75 1.08 -5.26
CA VAL A 97 -12.53 1.22 -4.41
C VAL A 97 -11.93 -0.13 -4.02
N LYS A 98 -12.76 -1.10 -3.62
CA LYS A 98 -12.27 -2.41 -3.17
C LYS A 98 -11.44 -3.14 -4.24
N PRO A 99 -11.93 -3.30 -5.48
CA PRO A 99 -11.14 -3.99 -6.50
C PRO A 99 -9.85 -3.25 -6.84
N VAL A 100 -9.87 -1.92 -6.84
CA VAL A 100 -8.67 -1.12 -7.12
C VAL A 100 -7.59 -1.37 -6.07
N LEU A 101 -7.92 -1.32 -4.79
CA LEU A 101 -6.93 -1.61 -3.75
C LEU A 101 -6.39 -3.04 -3.88
N ALA A 102 -7.26 -4.02 -4.07
CA ALA A 102 -6.85 -5.42 -4.18
C ALA A 102 -5.90 -5.64 -5.36
N ASP A 103 -6.27 -5.15 -6.54
CA ASP A 103 -5.47 -5.33 -7.75
C ASP A 103 -4.16 -4.55 -7.71
N LEU A 104 -4.19 -3.33 -7.19
CA LEU A 104 -3.00 -2.51 -7.03
C LEU A 104 -2.01 -3.15 -6.06
N LEU A 105 -2.49 -3.65 -4.93
CA LEU A 105 -1.65 -4.36 -3.95
C LEU A 105 -0.98 -5.57 -4.57
N ASP A 106 -1.73 -6.38 -5.32
CA ASP A 106 -1.18 -7.56 -5.99
C ASP A 106 -0.11 -7.18 -7.01
N LYS A 107 -0.35 -6.14 -7.80
CA LYS A 107 0.63 -5.66 -8.79
C LYS A 107 1.87 -5.07 -8.17
N ILE A 108 1.74 -4.30 -7.11
CA ILE A 108 2.91 -3.76 -6.40
C ILE A 108 3.77 -4.92 -5.87
N LYS A 109 3.15 -5.92 -5.24
CA LYS A 109 3.88 -7.06 -4.69
C LYS A 109 4.56 -7.91 -5.76
N SER A 110 3.96 -8.06 -6.93
CA SER A 110 4.53 -8.89 -8.01
C SER A 110 5.52 -8.14 -8.90
N GLU A 111 5.39 -6.81 -9.04
CA GLU A 111 6.13 -6.05 -10.04
C GLU A 111 7.07 -4.99 -9.47
N ALA A 112 6.85 -4.54 -8.24
CA ALA A 112 7.52 -3.35 -7.72
C ALA A 112 8.22 -3.56 -6.37
N VAL A 113 8.09 -4.73 -5.75
CA VAL A 113 8.72 -5.00 -4.45
C VAL A 113 9.36 -6.39 -4.46
N ILE A 114 10.62 -6.44 -4.08
CA ILE A 114 11.39 -7.67 -3.89
C ILE A 114 11.71 -7.80 -2.40
N LYS A 115 11.42 -8.96 -1.82
CA LYS A 115 11.69 -9.24 -0.41
C LYS A 115 12.55 -10.49 -0.28
N LYS A 116 13.48 -10.43 0.69
CA LYS A 116 14.28 -11.59 1.10
C LYS A 116 14.18 -11.76 2.61
N GLU A 117 13.62 -12.89 3.04
CA GLU A 117 13.51 -13.22 4.45
C GLU A 117 14.83 -13.72 4.99
N LEU A 118 15.20 -13.24 6.19
CA LEU A 118 16.40 -13.67 6.91
C LEU A 118 15.96 -14.38 8.18
N GLY A 119 16.39 -15.63 8.33
CA GLY A 119 16.09 -16.43 9.51
C GLY A 119 17.17 -16.35 10.58
N ASP A 120 16.90 -16.93 11.71
CA ASP A 120 17.84 -17.07 12.81
C ASP A 120 18.88 -18.17 12.52
#